data_88b4c650584b1cb5cee72160ccf488d2
#
_entry.id   88b4c650584b1cb5cee72160ccf488d2
#
_cell.length_a   1.000
_cell.length_b   1.000
_cell.length_c   1.000
_cell.angle_alpha   90.00
_cell.angle_beta   90.00
_cell.angle_gamma   90.00
#
_symmetry.space_group_name_H-M   'P 1'
#
loop_
_entity.id
_entity.type
_entity.pdbx_description
1 polymer ?
#
loop_
_entity_poly.entity_id
_entity_poly.type
_entity_poly.pdbx_seq_one_letter_code
_entity_poly.pdbx_strand_id
1 'polypeptide(L)'
;MTIKSLELETVCGITSKLPQHDKIEMAFWGRSNVGKSSLLNTLWNRKSMARISSQPGKTQTINYYNINDLCYMVDLPGYGYAKISKEIQAKWARMIERYLDTSNALRVVFLLVDIRHEPTAKDVETYQMLFKKGFNPLIIATKADKIKKNVRNKNISKKFLTNFKTYDKVMELCQTRTRRTLTNKQ
;
A
#
# COMPACT_ATOMS: atom_id res chain seq x y z
N MET A 1 10.85 -11.77 -11.15
CA MET A 1 11.95 -11.48 -10.21
C MET A 1 11.81 -12.39 -9.01
N THR A 2 12.83 -13.16 -8.66
CA THR A 2 12.83 -14.00 -7.45
C THR A 2 13.41 -13.18 -6.30
N ILE A 3 12.72 -13.13 -5.16
CA ILE A 3 13.20 -12.46 -3.95
C ILE A 3 14.19 -13.41 -3.26
N LYS A 4 15.47 -13.07 -3.30
CA LYS A 4 16.57 -13.82 -2.66
C LYS A 4 16.88 -13.27 -1.28
N SER A 5 16.89 -11.93 -1.14
CA SER A 5 17.08 -11.23 0.13
C SER A 5 15.97 -10.24 0.38
N LEU A 6 15.60 -10.10 1.65
CA LEU A 6 14.59 -9.16 2.14
C LEU A 6 14.98 -8.71 3.54
N GLU A 7 15.20 -7.43 3.71
CA GLU A 7 15.62 -6.83 4.97
C GLU A 7 14.81 -5.57 5.27
N LEU A 8 14.37 -5.39 6.52
CA LEU A 8 13.86 -4.11 7.01
C LEU A 8 15.06 -3.23 7.36
N GLU A 9 15.47 -2.40 6.41
CA GLU A 9 16.70 -1.63 6.52
C GLU A 9 16.53 -0.34 7.30
N THR A 10 15.43 0.38 7.05
CA THR A 10 15.19 1.69 7.68
C THR A 10 13.76 1.83 8.15
N VAL A 11 13.60 2.44 9.33
CA VAL A 11 12.31 2.76 9.94
C VAL A 11 12.29 4.25 10.28
N CYS A 12 11.44 5.02 9.58
CA CYS A 12 11.33 6.46 9.77
C CYS A 12 10.07 6.84 10.55
N GLY A 13 10.24 7.47 11.69
CA GLY A 13 9.17 8.14 12.45
C GLY A 13 8.96 9.58 12.02
N ILE A 14 8.10 10.30 12.76
CA ILE A 14 7.69 11.68 12.46
C ILE A 14 8.89 12.64 12.34
N THR A 15 9.89 12.49 13.20
CA THR A 15 11.08 13.35 13.27
C THR A 15 12.30 12.79 12.54
N SER A 16 12.22 11.57 12.02
CA SER A 16 13.35 10.94 11.34
C SER A 16 13.69 11.64 10.03
N LYS A 17 14.97 11.71 9.72
CA LYS A 17 15.42 12.04 8.37
C LYS A 17 15.07 10.86 7.46
N LEU A 18 14.62 11.15 6.24
CA LEU A 18 14.40 10.14 5.22
C LEU A 18 15.75 9.69 4.64
N PRO A 19 15.92 8.39 4.32
CA PRO A 19 17.15 7.90 3.74
C PRO A 19 17.38 8.52 2.36
N GLN A 20 18.65 8.74 2.03
CA GLN A 20 19.08 9.21 0.72
C GLN A 20 19.77 8.01 0.02
N HIS A 21 19.30 7.64 -1.14
CA HIS A 21 19.80 6.53 -1.94
C HIS A 21 19.30 6.63 -3.38
N ASP A 22 19.90 5.87 -4.29
CA ASP A 22 19.55 5.84 -5.71
C ASP A 22 18.66 4.65 -6.10
N LYS A 23 18.36 3.75 -5.15
CA LYS A 23 17.53 2.57 -5.39
C LYS A 23 16.08 2.97 -5.60
N ILE A 24 15.45 2.39 -6.61
CA ILE A 24 14.03 2.62 -6.91
C ILE A 24 13.16 2.29 -5.69
N GLU A 25 12.21 3.17 -5.38
CA GLU A 25 11.19 2.96 -4.36
C GLU A 25 9.82 2.67 -4.96
N MET A 26 9.13 1.70 -4.37
CA MET A 26 7.74 1.34 -4.63
C MET A 26 6.96 1.48 -3.33
N ALA A 27 6.10 2.48 -3.22
CA ALA A 27 5.35 2.76 -2.00
C ALA A 27 4.02 2.01 -1.98
N PHE A 28 3.67 1.46 -0.83
CA PHE A 28 2.40 0.80 -0.57
C PHE A 28 1.62 1.58 0.48
N TRP A 29 0.45 2.07 0.10
CA TRP A 29 -0.38 2.89 0.96
C TRP A 29 -1.84 2.44 0.94
N GLY A 30 -2.60 2.76 1.96
CA GLY A 30 -4.00 2.40 2.05
C GLY A 30 -4.55 2.56 3.45
N ARG A 31 -5.85 2.38 3.59
CA ARG A 31 -6.53 2.47 4.87
C ARG A 31 -6.05 1.37 5.84
N SER A 32 -6.07 1.67 7.13
CA SER A 32 -5.82 0.68 8.16
C SER A 32 -6.71 -0.55 7.99
N ASN A 33 -6.13 -1.73 8.16
CA ASN A 33 -6.80 -3.01 7.98
C ASN A 33 -7.30 -3.29 6.54
N VAL A 34 -6.84 -2.56 5.55
CA VAL A 34 -7.13 -2.82 4.14
C VAL A 34 -6.54 -4.14 3.65
N GLY A 35 -5.50 -4.65 4.32
CA GLY A 35 -4.78 -5.87 3.96
C GLY A 35 -3.36 -5.63 3.45
N LYS A 36 -2.82 -4.42 3.63
CA LYS A 36 -1.48 -4.04 3.14
C LYS A 36 -0.37 -4.97 3.65
N SER A 37 -0.26 -5.17 4.95
CA SER A 37 0.75 -6.07 5.53
C SER A 37 0.58 -7.53 5.09
N SER A 38 -0.67 -7.98 4.92
CA SER A 38 -0.94 -9.33 4.39
C SER A 38 -0.47 -9.47 2.95
N LEU A 39 -0.72 -8.45 2.12
CA LEU A 39 -0.24 -8.41 0.73
C LEU A 39 1.29 -8.47 0.69
N LEU A 40 1.96 -7.59 1.42
CA LEU A 40 3.42 -7.52 1.45
C LEU A 40 4.02 -8.85 1.91
N ASN A 41 3.51 -9.44 2.99
CA ASN A 41 3.97 -10.75 3.46
C ASN A 41 3.75 -11.87 2.44
N THR A 42 2.66 -11.80 1.67
CA THR A 42 2.39 -12.76 0.58
C THR A 42 3.37 -12.59 -0.58
N LEU A 43 3.62 -11.35 -1.02
CA LEU A 43 4.57 -11.04 -2.08
C LEU A 43 6.00 -11.50 -1.72
N TRP A 44 6.36 -11.36 -0.46
CA TRP A 44 7.67 -11.76 0.05
C TRP A 44 7.77 -13.24 0.40
N ASN A 45 6.66 -13.98 0.35
CA ASN A 45 6.58 -15.36 0.85
C ASN A 45 7.08 -15.48 2.30
N ARG A 46 6.75 -14.51 3.15
CA ARG A 46 7.10 -14.43 4.58
C ARG A 46 5.84 -14.33 5.44
N LYS A 47 5.86 -14.96 6.62
CA LYS A 47 4.64 -15.01 7.48
C LYS A 47 4.37 -13.74 8.29
N SER A 48 5.39 -12.95 8.62
CA SER A 48 5.23 -11.81 9.55
C SER A 48 6.32 -10.74 9.42
N MET A 49 6.90 -10.55 8.25
CA MET A 49 7.92 -9.52 8.04
C MET A 49 7.31 -8.12 8.10
N ALA A 50 6.22 -7.87 7.37
CA ALA A 50 5.39 -6.69 7.60
C ALA A 50 4.55 -6.93 8.85
N ARG A 51 4.70 -6.09 9.86
CA ARG A 51 3.96 -6.22 11.12
C ARG A 51 2.47 -6.02 10.87
N ILE A 52 1.67 -7.03 11.17
CA ILE A 52 0.22 -6.92 11.23
C ILE A 52 -0.09 -6.25 12.57
N SER A 53 -0.20 -4.93 12.60
CA SER A 53 -0.58 -4.24 13.84
C SER A 53 -2.08 -4.37 14.04
N SER A 54 -2.48 -5.22 14.95
CA SER A 54 -3.85 -5.31 15.48
C SER A 54 -4.13 -4.28 16.59
N GLN A 55 -3.10 -3.57 17.08
CA GLN A 55 -3.26 -2.60 18.18
C GLN A 55 -3.25 -1.16 17.66
N PRO A 56 -4.32 -0.38 17.94
CA PRO A 56 -4.34 1.05 17.67
C PRO A 56 -3.34 1.76 18.61
N GLY A 57 -2.58 2.73 18.09
CA GLY A 57 -1.73 3.61 18.91
C GLY A 57 -0.24 3.31 18.91
N LYS A 58 0.26 2.24 18.29
CA LYS A 58 1.71 2.09 18.08
C LYS A 58 2.18 3.10 17.04
N THR A 59 3.34 3.70 17.28
CA THR A 59 4.02 4.66 16.41
C THR A 59 4.01 4.15 14.98
N GLN A 60 3.27 4.83 14.11
CA GLN A 60 3.25 4.48 12.71
C GLN A 60 4.48 5.08 12.05
N THR A 61 5.19 4.27 11.31
CA THR A 61 6.46 4.58 10.69
C THR A 61 6.39 4.29 9.19
N ILE A 62 7.24 4.95 8.42
CA ILE A 62 7.56 4.59 7.05
C ILE A 62 8.65 3.52 7.14
N ASN A 63 8.38 2.34 6.61
CA ASN A 63 9.30 1.21 6.69
C ASN A 63 9.86 0.88 5.31
N TYR A 64 11.18 0.88 5.20
CA TYR A 64 11.92 0.60 3.97
C TYR A 64 12.41 -0.84 3.99
N TYR A 65 11.85 -1.66 3.12
CA TYR A 65 12.26 -3.05 2.93
C TYR A 65 13.14 -3.16 1.68
N ASN A 66 14.42 -3.44 1.89
CA ASN A 66 15.36 -3.69 0.82
C ASN A 66 15.11 -5.06 0.19
N ILE A 67 14.96 -5.08 -1.13
CA ILE A 67 14.70 -6.29 -1.91
C ILE A 67 15.89 -6.55 -2.81
N ASN A 68 16.62 -7.63 -2.55
CA ASN A 68 17.75 -8.09 -3.35
C ASN A 68 18.85 -7.04 -3.56
N ASP A 69 18.92 -6.03 -2.72
CA ASP A 69 19.79 -4.85 -2.88
C ASP A 69 19.52 -4.03 -4.17
N LEU A 70 18.34 -4.22 -4.78
CA LEU A 70 17.97 -3.59 -6.06
C LEU A 70 16.95 -2.47 -5.91
N CYS A 71 16.01 -2.61 -4.98
CA CYS A 71 14.93 -1.66 -4.80
C CYS A 71 14.38 -1.72 -3.38
N TYR A 72 13.58 -0.70 -3.03
CA TYR A 72 12.82 -0.68 -1.78
C TYR A 72 11.33 -0.87 -2.04
N MET A 73 10.71 -1.73 -1.25
CA MET A 73 9.28 -1.69 -0.99
C MET A 73 9.05 -0.86 0.27
N VAL A 74 8.35 0.27 0.12
CA VAL A 74 8.14 1.23 1.21
C VAL A 74 6.73 1.08 1.75
N ASP A 75 6.62 0.61 2.99
CA ASP A 75 5.35 0.42 3.68
C ASP A 75 4.97 1.72 4.40
N LEU A 76 3.99 2.45 3.86
CA LEU A 76 3.50 3.69 4.43
C LEU A 76 2.47 3.45 5.54
N PRO A 77 2.42 4.33 6.56
CA PRO A 77 1.40 4.26 7.61
C PRO A 77 -0.01 4.29 7.02
N GLY A 78 -0.87 3.37 7.47
CA GLY A 78 -2.27 3.36 7.05
C GLY A 78 -3.03 4.59 7.54
N TYR A 79 -3.96 5.12 6.74
CA TYR A 79 -4.87 6.19 7.15
C TYR A 79 -6.19 5.66 7.75
N GLY A 80 -7.01 6.57 8.30
CA GLY A 80 -8.35 6.23 8.79
C GLY A 80 -8.42 5.57 10.16
N TYR A 81 -7.42 5.79 11.02
CA TYR A 81 -7.49 5.36 12.42
C TYR A 81 -8.42 6.28 13.23
N ALA A 82 -9.60 5.76 13.61
CA ALA A 82 -10.59 6.52 14.39
C ALA A 82 -10.16 6.79 15.85
N LYS A 83 -9.22 6.03 16.40
CA LYS A 83 -8.85 6.09 17.83
C LYS A 83 -7.63 6.96 18.15
N ILE A 84 -7.19 7.79 17.21
CA ILE A 84 -6.01 8.63 17.36
C ILE A 84 -6.41 10.10 17.29
N SER A 85 -5.79 10.93 18.12
CA SER A 85 -6.06 12.36 18.15
C SER A 85 -5.82 13.00 16.78
N LYS A 86 -6.59 14.02 16.43
CA LYS A 86 -6.44 14.78 15.18
C LYS A 86 -5.03 15.35 15.02
N GLU A 87 -4.40 15.73 16.13
CA GLU A 87 -3.04 16.25 16.15
C GLU A 87 -2.01 15.23 15.68
N ILE A 88 -2.11 13.99 16.18
CA ILE A 88 -1.22 12.89 15.75
C ILE A 88 -1.47 12.53 14.29
N GLN A 89 -2.75 12.50 13.86
CA GLN A 89 -3.09 12.27 12.46
C GLN A 89 -2.46 13.33 11.54
N ALA A 90 -2.49 14.61 11.95
CA ALA A 90 -1.85 15.70 11.20
C ALA A 90 -0.32 15.55 11.14
N LYS A 91 0.33 15.09 12.21
CA LYS A 91 1.78 14.81 12.21
C LYS A 91 2.13 13.69 11.23
N TRP A 92 1.34 12.63 11.16
CA TRP A 92 1.55 11.54 10.19
C TRP A 92 1.30 11.98 8.75
N ALA A 93 0.25 12.76 8.52
CA ALA A 93 -0.02 13.30 7.19
C ALA A 93 1.18 14.12 6.69
N ARG A 94 1.72 15.03 7.51
CA ARG A 94 2.91 15.82 7.18
C ARG A 94 4.16 14.95 6.92
N MET A 95 4.34 13.87 7.68
CA MET A 95 5.45 12.93 7.48
C MET A 95 5.36 12.25 6.11
N ILE A 96 4.15 11.79 5.73
CA ILE A 96 3.91 11.14 4.44
C ILE A 96 4.05 12.16 3.30
N GLU A 97 3.47 13.35 3.45
CA GLU A 97 3.62 14.43 2.46
C GLU A 97 5.07 14.78 2.21
N ARG A 98 5.86 14.92 3.29
CA ARG A 98 7.32 15.15 3.16
C ARG A 98 7.98 14.02 2.37
N TYR A 99 7.65 12.75 2.65
CA TYR A 99 8.18 11.62 1.91
C TYR A 99 7.83 11.71 0.41
N LEU A 100 6.56 11.94 0.09
CA LEU A 100 6.10 12.05 -1.30
C LEU A 100 6.74 13.23 -2.05
N ASP A 101 7.02 14.33 -1.35
CA ASP A 101 7.58 15.55 -1.95
C ASP A 101 9.10 15.51 -2.10
N THR A 102 9.80 14.72 -1.28
CA THR A 102 11.27 14.75 -1.22
C THR A 102 11.96 13.49 -1.72
N SER A 103 11.25 12.37 -1.90
CA SER A 103 11.85 11.15 -2.44
C SER A 103 12.03 11.25 -3.95
N ASN A 104 13.27 11.44 -4.38
CA ASN A 104 13.65 11.41 -5.80
C ASN A 104 13.68 9.98 -6.38
N ALA A 105 13.64 8.95 -5.54
CA ALA A 105 13.72 7.54 -5.90
C ALA A 105 12.34 6.88 -6.08
N LEU A 106 11.27 7.52 -5.60
CA LEU A 106 9.90 7.01 -5.70
C LEU A 106 9.43 6.97 -7.15
N ARG A 107 9.06 5.76 -7.64
CA ARG A 107 8.62 5.54 -9.03
C ARG A 107 7.15 5.18 -9.13
N VAL A 108 6.62 4.50 -8.13
CA VAL A 108 5.21 4.07 -8.14
C VAL A 108 4.62 4.07 -6.74
N VAL A 109 3.36 4.46 -6.64
CA VAL A 109 2.55 4.33 -5.42
C VAL A 109 1.43 3.35 -5.70
N PHE A 110 1.41 2.27 -4.92
CA PHE A 110 0.30 1.32 -4.89
C PHE A 110 -0.70 1.77 -3.82
N LEU A 111 -1.92 2.12 -4.25
CA LEU A 111 -3.00 2.48 -3.34
C LEU A 111 -3.94 1.28 -3.16
N LEU A 112 -3.96 0.74 -1.95
CA LEU A 112 -4.77 -0.43 -1.61
C LEU A 112 -6.16 -0.01 -1.16
N VAL A 113 -7.19 -0.63 -1.73
CA VAL A 113 -8.59 -0.37 -1.43
C VAL A 113 -9.35 -1.69 -1.21
N ASP A 114 -10.26 -1.73 -0.25
CA ASP A 114 -11.04 -2.93 0.07
C ASP A 114 -12.20 -3.10 -0.93
N ILE A 115 -12.15 -4.13 -1.78
CA ILE A 115 -13.15 -4.34 -2.84
C ILE A 115 -14.56 -4.66 -2.33
N ARG A 116 -14.70 -5.04 -1.06
CA ARG A 116 -16.00 -5.40 -0.48
C ARG A 116 -16.95 -4.21 -0.37
N HIS A 117 -16.41 -3.00 -0.30
CA HIS A 117 -17.14 -1.76 -0.08
C HIS A 117 -16.85 -0.76 -1.20
N GLU A 118 -17.63 0.28 -1.25
CA GLU A 118 -17.28 1.45 -2.06
C GLU A 118 -16.03 2.12 -1.48
N PRO A 119 -15.18 2.72 -2.34
CA PRO A 119 -14.08 3.55 -1.87
C PRO A 119 -14.60 4.61 -0.90
N THR A 120 -13.99 4.72 0.25
CA THR A 120 -14.37 5.76 1.22
C THR A 120 -13.95 7.14 0.71
N ALA A 121 -14.56 8.19 1.24
CA ALA A 121 -14.14 9.57 0.92
C ALA A 121 -12.62 9.75 1.11
N LYS A 122 -12.06 9.13 2.16
CA LYS A 122 -10.61 9.18 2.42
C LYS A 122 -9.76 8.44 1.38
N ASP A 123 -10.25 7.33 0.82
CA ASP A 123 -9.57 6.64 -0.29
C ASP A 123 -9.52 7.54 -1.53
N VAL A 124 -10.64 8.20 -1.84
CA VAL A 124 -10.76 9.12 -2.98
C VAL A 124 -9.90 10.37 -2.79
N GLU A 125 -9.93 10.99 -1.60
CA GLU A 125 -9.07 12.13 -1.24
C GLU A 125 -7.58 11.79 -1.38
N THR A 126 -7.19 10.60 -0.88
CA THR A 126 -5.80 10.13 -0.96
C THR A 126 -5.37 9.95 -2.41
N TYR A 127 -6.21 9.34 -3.25
CA TYR A 127 -5.96 9.20 -4.67
C TYR A 127 -5.79 10.56 -5.36
N GLN A 128 -6.74 11.48 -5.11
CA GLN A 128 -6.70 12.83 -5.69
C GLN A 128 -5.46 13.62 -5.26
N MET A 129 -5.05 13.48 -4.01
CA MET A 129 -3.85 14.12 -3.50
C MET A 129 -2.60 13.59 -4.20
N LEU A 130 -2.47 12.26 -4.35
CA LEU A 130 -1.38 11.65 -5.10
C LEU A 130 -1.36 12.12 -6.55
N PHE A 131 -2.52 12.19 -7.18
CA PHE A 131 -2.65 12.65 -8.57
C PHE A 131 -2.23 14.13 -8.71
N LYS A 132 -2.66 15.02 -7.79
CA LYS A 132 -2.25 16.43 -7.76
C LYS A 132 -0.74 16.62 -7.55
N LYS A 133 -0.09 15.69 -6.86
CA LYS A 133 1.38 15.66 -6.67
C LYS A 133 2.12 15.07 -7.88
N GLY A 134 1.44 14.74 -8.98
CA GLY A 134 2.04 14.20 -10.20
C GLY A 134 2.24 12.69 -10.20
N PHE A 135 1.80 11.97 -9.17
CA PHE A 135 1.81 10.52 -9.17
C PHE A 135 0.61 9.97 -9.96
N ASN A 136 0.81 8.83 -10.62
CA ASN A 136 -0.28 8.04 -11.19
C ASN A 136 -0.41 6.73 -10.38
N PRO A 137 -1.14 6.74 -9.26
CA PRO A 137 -1.17 5.59 -8.36
C PRO A 137 -1.85 4.39 -9.00
N LEU A 138 -1.27 3.20 -8.79
CA LEU A 138 -1.85 1.93 -9.19
C LEU A 138 -2.79 1.43 -8.09
N ILE A 139 -4.06 1.24 -8.43
CA ILE A 139 -5.05 0.76 -7.45
C ILE A 139 -4.95 -0.76 -7.29
N ILE A 140 -4.80 -1.23 -6.06
CA ILE A 140 -4.85 -2.64 -5.71
C ILE A 140 -6.15 -2.92 -4.93
N ALA A 141 -7.07 -3.63 -5.56
CA ALA A 141 -8.30 -4.09 -4.93
C ALA A 141 -8.02 -5.34 -4.07
N THR A 142 -8.06 -5.18 -2.75
CA THR A 142 -7.79 -6.25 -1.78
C THR A 142 -9.04 -6.99 -1.35
N LYS A 143 -8.88 -8.17 -0.71
CA LYS A 143 -9.96 -9.00 -0.14
C LYS A 143 -10.96 -9.52 -1.19
N ALA A 144 -10.52 -9.70 -2.41
CA ALA A 144 -11.34 -10.25 -3.49
C ALA A 144 -11.82 -11.68 -3.22
N ASP A 145 -11.12 -12.42 -2.36
CA ASP A 145 -11.49 -13.74 -1.86
C ASP A 145 -12.75 -13.73 -0.97
N LYS A 146 -13.13 -12.58 -0.43
CA LYS A 146 -14.28 -12.40 0.47
C LYS A 146 -15.59 -12.10 -0.26
N ILE A 147 -15.58 -12.03 -1.58
CA ILE A 147 -16.79 -11.73 -2.38
C ILE A 147 -16.94 -12.69 -3.55
N LYS A 148 -18.19 -12.91 -3.98
CA LYS A 148 -18.50 -13.77 -5.14
C LYS A 148 -17.97 -13.14 -6.43
N LYS A 149 -17.55 -13.96 -7.40
CA LYS A 149 -16.94 -13.54 -8.66
C LYS A 149 -17.79 -12.54 -9.46
N ASN A 150 -19.10 -12.75 -9.54
CA ASN A 150 -20.02 -11.84 -10.23
C ASN A 150 -20.12 -10.45 -9.56
N VAL A 151 -20.07 -10.40 -8.22
CA VAL A 151 -20.08 -9.15 -7.44
C VAL A 151 -18.74 -8.43 -7.61
N ARG A 152 -17.63 -9.16 -7.67
CA ARG A 152 -16.29 -8.66 -7.89
C ARG A 152 -16.19 -7.86 -9.18
N ASN A 153 -16.58 -8.42 -10.30
CA ASN A 153 -16.54 -7.75 -11.60
C ASN A 153 -17.41 -6.48 -11.62
N LYS A 154 -18.59 -6.53 -11.00
CA LYS A 154 -19.48 -5.37 -10.88
C LYS A 154 -18.87 -4.26 -10.01
N ASN A 155 -18.22 -4.62 -8.92
CA ASN A 155 -17.60 -3.64 -8.04
C ASN A 155 -16.39 -2.94 -8.71
N ILE A 156 -15.54 -3.71 -9.41
CA ILE A 156 -14.41 -3.12 -10.13
C ILE A 156 -14.90 -2.15 -11.19
N SER A 157 -15.76 -2.57 -12.11
CA SER A 157 -16.19 -1.75 -13.23
C SER A 157 -17.00 -0.53 -12.82
N LYS A 158 -17.94 -0.68 -11.89
CA LYS A 158 -18.87 0.40 -11.54
C LYS A 158 -18.41 1.31 -10.41
N LYS A 159 -17.73 0.77 -9.40
CA LYS A 159 -17.40 1.52 -8.18
C LYS A 159 -15.98 2.11 -8.21
N PHE A 160 -15.02 1.33 -8.68
CA PHE A 160 -13.62 1.72 -8.66
C PHE A 160 -13.27 2.64 -9.84
N LEU A 161 -13.65 2.27 -11.06
CA LEU A 161 -13.33 3.08 -12.24
C LEU A 161 -13.97 4.47 -12.18
N THR A 162 -15.22 4.56 -11.67
CA THR A 162 -15.91 5.85 -11.53
C THR A 162 -15.25 6.78 -10.51
N ASN A 163 -14.80 6.23 -9.37
CA ASN A 163 -14.24 7.03 -8.28
C ASN A 163 -12.79 7.45 -8.49
N PHE A 164 -12.02 6.68 -9.26
CA PHE A 164 -10.58 6.91 -9.39
C PHE A 164 -10.14 7.44 -10.76
N LYS A 165 -11.06 7.72 -11.68
CA LYS A 165 -10.76 8.24 -13.04
C LYS A 165 -9.62 7.50 -13.78
N THR A 166 -9.33 6.26 -13.37
CA THR A 166 -8.27 5.42 -13.94
C THR A 166 -8.91 4.31 -14.74
N TYR A 167 -8.95 4.50 -16.04
CA TYR A 167 -9.59 3.54 -16.95
C TYR A 167 -8.79 2.22 -17.13
N ASP A 168 -7.51 2.15 -16.77
CA ASP A 168 -6.68 1.05 -17.26
C ASP A 168 -5.95 0.19 -16.23
N LYS A 169 -5.95 0.51 -14.90
CA LYS A 169 -5.03 -0.20 -13.99
C LYS A 169 -5.58 -0.48 -12.60
N VAL A 170 -6.70 -1.16 -12.50
CA VAL A 170 -7.10 -1.80 -11.23
C VAL A 170 -6.56 -3.21 -11.20
N MET A 171 -5.55 -3.46 -10.38
CA MET A 171 -5.05 -4.82 -10.12
C MET A 171 -5.88 -5.48 -9.03
N GLU A 172 -6.48 -6.61 -9.35
CA GLU A 172 -7.22 -7.43 -8.41
C GLU A 172 -6.29 -8.45 -7.74
N LEU A 173 -6.20 -8.40 -6.42
CA LEU A 173 -5.43 -9.38 -5.65
C LEU A 173 -6.33 -10.19 -4.74
N CYS A 174 -6.34 -11.48 -5.01
CA CYS A 174 -6.96 -12.48 -4.17
C CYS A 174 -5.96 -12.89 -3.09
N GLN A 175 -6.24 -12.55 -1.81
CA GLN A 175 -5.45 -13.01 -0.67
C GLN A 175 -5.91 -14.42 -0.26
N THR A 176 -5.89 -15.37 -1.19
CA THR A 176 -6.10 -16.75 -0.82
C THR A 176 -4.84 -17.30 -0.16
N ARG A 177 -4.98 -17.85 1.02
CA ARG A 177 -4.04 -18.80 1.63
C ARG A 177 -3.94 -20.06 0.78
N THR A 178 -3.44 -19.95 -0.41
CA THR A 178 -3.19 -21.14 -1.23
C THR A 178 -1.73 -21.08 -1.66
N ARG A 179 -0.93 -21.93 -1.02
CA ARG A 179 0.25 -22.51 -1.65
C ARG A 179 -0.20 -23.09 -2.98
N ARG A 180 0.00 -22.39 -4.07
CA ARG A 180 0.12 -23.02 -5.40
C ARG A 180 0.74 -22.04 -6.36
N THR A 181 2.03 -22.30 -6.63
CA THR A 181 2.71 -22.32 -7.92
C THR A 181 2.17 -21.34 -8.96
N LEU A 182 2.93 -20.28 -9.16
CA LEU A 182 3.11 -19.72 -10.50
C LEU A 182 3.73 -20.83 -11.36
N THR A 183 2.94 -21.76 -11.82
CA THR A 183 3.32 -22.65 -12.91
C THR A 183 3.16 -21.87 -14.19
N ASN A 184 4.28 -21.60 -14.83
CA ASN A 184 4.41 -21.30 -16.23
C ASN A 184 3.45 -22.19 -17.03
N LYS A 185 2.56 -21.57 -17.80
CA LYS A 185 2.07 -22.18 -19.03
C LYS A 185 2.69 -21.40 -20.17
N GLN A 186 3.53 -22.13 -20.86
CA GLN A 186 4.02 -21.88 -22.22
C GLN A 186 2.88 -21.52 -23.16
#